data_fd58aaab31d5a78f23c81eeb459c9848
#
_entry.id   fd58aaab31d5a78f23c81eeb459c9848
#
_cell.length_a   1.000
_cell.length_b   1.000
_cell.length_c   1.000
_cell.angle_alpha   90.00
_cell.angle_beta   90.00
_cell.angle_gamma   90.00
#
_symmetry.space_group_name_H-M   'P 1'
#
loop_
_entity.id
_entity.type
_entity.pdbx_description
1 polymer ?
#
loop_
_entity_poly.entity_id
_entity_poly.type
_entity_poly.pdbx_seq_one_letter_code
_entity_poly.pdbx_strand_id
1 'polypeptide(L)'
;MEDPPVGNTRTLLHFVDGAVAYAGPYVHPTGHPVHTHSFFEVAVITGGTGYHESLAGRQELEVGDVILLRPGVWHAYDGCLDLELWNCCFSADLMQRELAWMREDPLLGFLLWTGPFSAQRRGILTTHLDGVTLAEAIGHLQGLGELRHESVHLHRGDIVGRLSLFLSCLARAVAATGVVGRETQIHPAVLTAMRMLEAAPAHQWTLTELADELHLVPGYLVRLFKSSTGLPPMAYLSRHRVELAADLLLHTDHSISRIAESVGWPDQNYFARRFKSHYGLSASTYRERFTRPLKR
;
A
#
# COMPACT_ATOMS: atom_id res chain seq x y z
N MET A 1 21.47 17.79 0.22
CA MET A 1 20.70 16.55 0.05
C MET A 1 20.08 16.66 -1.34
N GLU A 2 20.49 15.81 -2.27
CA GLU A 2 19.89 15.82 -3.62
C GLU A 2 18.43 15.40 -3.54
N ASP A 3 17.57 16.03 -4.34
CA ASP A 3 16.14 15.76 -4.32
C ASP A 3 15.85 14.31 -4.67
N PRO A 4 14.91 13.64 -3.95
CA PRO A 4 14.46 12.29 -4.30
C PRO A 4 13.79 12.29 -5.68
N PRO A 5 13.74 11.14 -6.40
CA PRO A 5 13.02 11.02 -7.67
C PRO A 5 11.49 10.99 -7.43
N VAL A 6 11.00 11.93 -6.63
CA VAL A 6 9.61 12.06 -6.22
C VAL A 6 9.17 13.50 -6.44
N GLY A 7 8.21 13.70 -7.33
CA GLY A 7 7.56 14.98 -7.54
C GLY A 7 6.43 15.20 -6.53
N ASN A 8 6.21 16.43 -6.14
CA ASN A 8 5.11 16.84 -5.30
C ASN A 8 4.15 17.73 -6.10
N THR A 9 2.94 17.20 -6.35
CA THR A 9 1.84 17.99 -6.87
C THR A 9 0.89 18.30 -5.72
N ARG A 10 1.22 19.30 -4.93
CA ARG A 10 0.52 19.82 -3.75
C ARG A 10 0.63 18.98 -2.50
N THR A 11 -0.07 17.88 -2.41
CA THR A 11 -0.15 16.92 -1.30
C THR A 11 -0.20 15.50 -1.85
N LEU A 12 0.02 15.34 -3.16
CA LEU A 12 0.23 14.07 -3.83
C LEU A 12 1.72 13.93 -4.17
N LEU A 13 2.36 12.92 -3.59
CA LEU A 13 3.70 12.49 -3.96
C LEU A 13 3.61 11.42 -5.04
N HIS A 14 4.44 11.54 -6.09
CA HIS A 14 4.48 10.60 -7.21
C HIS A 14 5.91 10.47 -7.74
N PHE A 15 6.23 9.35 -8.37
CA PHE A 15 7.52 9.17 -9.03
C PHE A 15 7.66 10.06 -10.27
N VAL A 16 8.88 10.55 -10.48
CA VAL A 16 9.28 11.30 -11.67
C VAL A 16 10.41 10.56 -12.39
N ASP A 17 10.70 10.96 -13.61
CA ASP A 17 11.85 10.48 -14.41
C ASP A 17 11.91 8.95 -14.60
N GLY A 18 10.75 8.29 -14.58
CA GLY A 18 10.65 6.83 -14.75
C GLY A 18 11.13 6.02 -13.56
N ALA A 19 11.34 6.64 -12.39
CA ALA A 19 11.70 5.94 -11.17
C ALA A 19 10.59 4.94 -10.78
N VAL A 20 10.99 3.77 -10.27
CA VAL A 20 10.06 2.70 -9.84
C VAL A 20 10.19 2.37 -8.36
N ALA A 21 11.33 2.71 -7.76
CA ALA A 21 11.59 2.59 -6.33
C ALA A 21 12.61 3.63 -5.88
N TYR A 22 12.54 3.98 -4.60
CA TYR A 22 13.43 4.95 -3.96
C TYR A 22 13.56 4.59 -2.48
N ALA A 23 14.75 4.78 -1.91
CA ALA A 23 14.94 4.81 -0.47
C ALA A 23 15.83 5.98 -0.06
N GLY A 24 15.52 6.62 1.07
CA GLY A 24 16.33 7.73 1.59
C GLY A 24 15.92 8.16 2.99
N PRO A 25 16.86 8.81 3.70
CA PRO A 25 16.59 9.37 5.02
C PRO A 25 15.84 10.70 4.91
N TYR A 26 14.95 10.94 5.88
CA TYR A 26 14.23 12.19 6.06
C TYR A 26 14.25 12.61 7.52
N VAL A 27 14.13 13.92 7.75
CA VAL A 27 13.94 14.51 9.07
C VAL A 27 12.71 15.41 9.01
N HIS A 28 11.80 15.20 9.95
CA HIS A 28 10.66 16.09 10.17
C HIS A 28 10.86 16.87 11.47
N PRO A 29 11.39 18.10 11.43
CA PRO A 29 11.72 18.85 12.64
C PRO A 29 10.49 19.12 13.52
N THR A 30 9.34 19.44 12.89
CA THR A 30 8.09 19.78 13.59
C THR A 30 6.90 18.97 13.11
N GLY A 31 7.01 18.30 11.97
CA GLY A 31 5.98 17.48 11.36
C GLY A 31 5.96 17.57 9.84
N HIS A 32 5.01 16.86 9.23
CA HIS A 32 4.74 16.91 7.80
C HIS A 32 3.22 16.98 7.58
N PRO A 33 2.72 17.92 6.75
CA PRO A 33 1.30 18.13 6.57
C PRO A 33 0.62 16.92 5.92
N VAL A 34 -0.70 16.85 6.04
CA VAL A 34 -1.50 15.79 5.44
C VAL A 34 -1.26 15.72 3.93
N HIS A 35 -0.84 14.54 3.48
CA HIS A 35 -0.57 14.22 2.09
C HIS A 35 -0.98 12.79 1.74
N THR A 36 -0.86 12.43 0.48
CA THR A 36 -1.01 11.07 -0.04
C THR A 36 0.04 10.82 -1.11
N HIS A 37 0.17 9.58 -1.55
CA HIS A 37 1.12 9.18 -2.58
C HIS A 37 0.52 8.13 -3.51
N SER A 38 1.02 8.07 -4.76
CA SER A 38 0.60 7.11 -5.79
C SER A 38 1.41 5.81 -5.77
N PHE A 39 2.27 5.63 -4.81
CA PHE A 39 3.17 4.50 -4.63
C PHE A 39 2.98 3.86 -3.24
N PHE A 40 3.56 2.69 -3.02
CA PHE A 40 3.71 2.12 -1.68
C PHE A 40 4.81 2.88 -0.94
N GLU A 41 4.57 3.19 0.32
CA GLU A 41 5.56 3.76 1.20
C GLU A 41 5.76 2.89 2.43
N VAL A 42 7.01 2.69 2.80
CA VAL A 42 7.40 2.10 4.08
C VAL A 42 8.29 3.11 4.79
N ALA A 43 7.78 3.67 5.88
CA ALA A 43 8.54 4.52 6.77
C ALA A 43 9.12 3.70 7.92
N VAL A 44 10.43 3.80 8.16
CA VAL A 44 11.15 3.14 9.26
C VAL A 44 11.72 4.22 10.16
N ILE A 45 11.26 4.29 11.41
CA ILE A 45 11.65 5.34 12.36
C ILE A 45 13.02 5.00 12.94
N THR A 46 13.95 5.97 12.86
CA THR A 46 15.36 5.80 13.28
C THR A 46 15.79 6.75 14.39
N GLY A 47 15.02 7.81 14.66
CA GLY A 47 15.34 8.77 15.72
C GLY A 47 14.23 9.78 15.95
N GLY A 48 14.39 10.60 16.99
CA GLY A 48 13.41 11.61 17.36
C GLY A 48 12.12 11.04 17.91
N THR A 49 11.08 11.86 17.99
CA THR A 49 9.72 11.49 18.42
C THR A 49 8.68 12.24 17.63
N GLY A 50 7.45 11.75 17.62
CA GLY A 50 6.33 12.40 16.95
C GLY A 50 5.10 11.48 16.89
N TYR A 51 4.10 11.92 16.16
CA TYR A 51 2.87 11.16 15.94
C TYR A 51 2.63 10.97 14.47
N HIS A 52 2.20 9.77 14.11
CA HIS A 52 1.64 9.47 12.79
C HIS A 52 0.12 9.57 12.85
N GLU A 53 -0.47 10.36 11.98
CA GLU A 53 -1.92 10.52 11.84
C GLU A 53 -2.41 9.95 10.53
N SER A 54 -3.50 9.19 10.58
CA SER A 54 -4.11 8.56 9.41
C SER A 54 -5.56 8.17 9.67
N LEU A 55 -6.19 7.48 8.74
CA LEU A 55 -7.51 6.86 8.94
C LEU A 55 -7.54 5.78 10.04
N ALA A 56 -6.40 5.21 10.40
CA ALA A 56 -6.30 4.25 11.50
C ALA A 56 -6.27 4.93 12.87
N GLY A 57 -6.15 6.26 12.90
CA GLY A 57 -6.05 7.08 14.10
C GLY A 57 -4.68 7.75 14.24
N ARG A 58 -4.40 8.22 15.45
CA ARG A 58 -3.13 8.83 15.84
C ARG A 58 -2.31 7.81 16.62
N GLN A 59 -1.07 7.61 16.20
CA GLN A 59 -0.11 6.68 16.83
C GLN A 59 1.14 7.47 17.22
N GLU A 60 1.60 7.30 18.45
CA GLU A 60 2.91 7.77 18.88
C GLU A 60 4.00 6.91 18.24
N LEU A 61 5.10 7.55 17.84
CA LEU A 61 6.19 6.90 17.12
C LEU A 61 7.43 6.79 18.02
N GLU A 62 8.07 5.62 17.94
CA GLU A 62 9.36 5.35 18.58
C GLU A 62 10.34 4.71 17.60
N VAL A 63 11.63 4.75 17.95
CA VAL A 63 12.69 4.13 17.13
C VAL A 63 12.43 2.63 16.97
N GLY A 64 12.46 2.16 15.73
CA GLY A 64 12.11 0.77 15.37
C GLY A 64 10.70 0.62 14.81
N ASP A 65 9.82 1.61 14.96
CA ASP A 65 8.50 1.55 14.35
C ASP A 65 8.59 1.57 12.83
N VAL A 66 7.75 0.76 12.21
CA VAL A 66 7.59 0.68 10.76
C VAL A 66 6.13 0.88 10.40
N ILE A 67 5.90 1.75 9.42
CA ILE A 67 4.59 2.04 8.86
C ILE A 67 4.61 1.73 7.38
N LEU A 68 3.86 0.73 6.94
CA LEU A 68 3.62 0.46 5.53
C LEU A 68 2.30 1.07 5.12
N LEU A 69 2.33 1.88 4.09
CA LEU A 69 1.19 2.62 3.52
C LEU A 69 0.98 2.20 2.06
N ARG A 70 -0.25 1.87 1.72
CA ARG A 70 -0.62 1.57 0.34
C ARG A 70 -0.93 2.85 -0.44
N PRO A 71 -0.86 2.81 -1.80
CA PRO A 71 -1.22 3.95 -2.63
C PRO A 71 -2.59 4.54 -2.28
N GLY A 72 -2.68 5.87 -2.26
CA GLY A 72 -3.91 6.60 -1.98
C GLY A 72 -4.26 6.75 -0.49
N VAL A 73 -3.55 6.10 0.42
CA VAL A 73 -3.73 6.31 1.86
C VAL A 73 -3.17 7.68 2.24
N TRP A 74 -4.00 8.53 2.86
CA TRP A 74 -3.52 9.82 3.37
C TRP A 74 -2.98 9.68 4.79
N HIS A 75 -1.93 10.43 5.07
CA HIS A 75 -1.32 10.48 6.39
C HIS A 75 -0.63 11.84 6.64
N ALA A 76 -0.20 12.04 7.88
CA ALA A 76 0.56 13.20 8.33
C ALA A 76 1.50 12.80 9.46
N TYR A 77 2.51 13.61 9.68
CA TYR A 77 3.31 13.58 10.90
C TYR A 77 3.08 14.88 11.69
N ASP A 78 2.82 14.76 13.00
CA ASP A 78 2.48 15.90 13.87
C ASP A 78 3.25 15.82 15.18
N GLY A 79 3.46 16.99 15.81
CA GLY A 79 4.15 17.08 17.09
C GLY A 79 5.54 16.46 17.08
N CYS A 80 6.23 16.53 15.94
CA CYS A 80 7.57 15.98 15.81
C CYS A 80 8.61 16.81 16.54
N LEU A 81 9.58 16.11 17.14
CA LEU A 81 10.80 16.65 17.70
C LEU A 81 11.95 15.93 16.98
N ASP A 82 12.41 16.55 15.87
CA ASP A 82 13.45 16.00 14.99
C ASP A 82 13.22 14.51 14.66
N LEU A 83 12.00 14.17 14.23
CA LEU A 83 11.65 12.79 13.85
C LEU A 83 12.48 12.39 12.64
N GLU A 84 13.35 11.40 12.83
CA GLU A 84 14.20 10.82 11.80
C GLU A 84 13.59 9.52 11.30
N LEU A 85 13.53 9.36 9.99
CA LEU A 85 13.02 8.13 9.37
C LEU A 85 13.70 7.85 8.03
N TRP A 86 13.65 6.60 7.62
CA TRP A 86 13.92 6.18 6.25
C TRP A 86 12.62 5.88 5.54
N ASN A 87 12.40 6.51 4.39
CA ASN A 87 11.32 6.14 3.48
C ASN A 87 11.83 5.19 2.41
N CYS A 88 11.09 4.11 2.19
CA CYS A 88 11.19 3.22 1.05
C CYS A 88 9.89 3.32 0.24
N CYS A 89 9.98 3.88 -0.95
CA CYS A 89 8.85 4.06 -1.86
C CYS A 89 9.01 3.14 -3.07
N PHE A 90 7.93 2.48 -3.52
CA PHE A 90 7.97 1.64 -4.73
C PHE A 90 6.62 1.61 -5.44
N SER A 91 6.64 1.51 -6.77
CA SER A 91 5.46 1.66 -7.60
C SER A 91 4.53 0.45 -7.54
N ALA A 92 3.23 0.69 -7.74
CA ALA A 92 2.25 -0.39 -7.89
C ALA A 92 2.53 -1.26 -9.13
N ASP A 93 3.09 -0.68 -10.20
CA ASP A 93 3.48 -1.41 -11.41
C ASP A 93 4.59 -2.43 -11.11
N LEU A 94 5.60 -2.05 -10.32
CA LEU A 94 6.66 -2.97 -9.86
C LEU A 94 6.08 -4.15 -9.08
N MET A 95 5.09 -3.89 -8.23
CA MET A 95 4.39 -4.90 -7.46
C MET A 95 3.57 -5.87 -8.32
N GLN A 96 3.01 -5.39 -9.43
CA GLN A 96 2.21 -6.21 -10.33
C GLN A 96 3.05 -7.04 -11.30
N ARG A 97 4.29 -6.63 -11.57
CA ARG A 97 5.20 -7.26 -12.53
C ARG A 97 6.31 -8.03 -11.83
N GLU A 98 7.39 -7.38 -11.51
CA GLU A 98 8.61 -8.02 -11.02
C GLU A 98 8.45 -8.64 -9.64
N LEU A 99 7.61 -8.05 -8.79
CA LEU A 99 7.34 -8.53 -7.44
C LEU A 99 6.04 -9.33 -7.31
N ALA A 100 5.38 -9.67 -8.44
CA ALA A 100 4.11 -10.40 -8.43
C ALA A 100 4.19 -11.75 -7.71
N TRP A 101 5.34 -12.42 -7.77
CA TRP A 101 5.60 -13.69 -7.10
C TRP A 101 5.50 -13.60 -5.56
N MET A 102 5.76 -12.43 -4.98
CA MET A 102 5.68 -12.19 -3.53
C MET A 102 4.27 -12.42 -2.97
N ARG A 103 3.25 -12.38 -3.82
CA ARG A 103 1.87 -12.71 -3.42
C ARG A 103 1.74 -14.17 -2.99
N GLU A 104 2.53 -15.06 -3.58
CA GLU A 104 2.51 -16.50 -3.32
C GLU A 104 3.35 -16.88 -2.11
N ASP A 105 4.27 -16.01 -1.69
CA ASP A 105 5.01 -16.17 -0.44
C ASP A 105 4.11 -15.85 0.77
N PRO A 106 4.02 -16.74 1.77
CA PRO A 106 3.12 -16.55 2.91
C PRO A 106 3.37 -15.28 3.71
N LEU A 107 4.65 -14.92 3.89
CA LEU A 107 5.04 -13.77 4.72
C LEU A 107 4.94 -12.46 3.92
N LEU A 108 5.49 -12.43 2.72
CA LEU A 108 5.43 -11.26 1.83
C LEU A 108 3.99 -11.00 1.34
N GLY A 109 3.24 -12.07 1.02
CA GLY A 109 1.83 -11.97 0.67
C GLY A 109 0.99 -11.38 1.81
N PHE A 110 1.29 -11.74 3.07
CA PHE A 110 0.67 -11.08 4.21
C PHE A 110 1.10 -9.62 4.32
N LEU A 111 2.40 -9.33 4.31
CA LEU A 111 2.94 -7.98 4.45
C LEU A 111 2.32 -7.00 3.45
N LEU A 112 2.25 -7.38 2.17
CA LEU A 112 1.96 -6.46 1.06
C LEU A 112 0.52 -6.51 0.58
N TRP A 113 -0.16 -7.67 0.68
CA TRP A 113 -1.52 -7.85 0.14
C TRP A 113 -2.58 -8.06 1.21
N THR A 114 -2.42 -9.02 2.11
CA THR A 114 -3.53 -9.39 2.99
C THR A 114 -3.53 -8.63 4.31
N GLY A 115 -2.37 -8.35 4.88
CA GLY A 115 -2.22 -7.64 6.13
C GLY A 115 -2.78 -6.21 6.10
N PRO A 116 -2.37 -5.36 5.15
CA PRO A 116 -2.93 -4.01 5.02
C PRO A 116 -4.42 -3.98 4.69
N PHE A 117 -4.94 -5.05 4.10
CA PHE A 117 -6.35 -5.16 3.74
C PHE A 117 -7.28 -5.58 4.89
N SER A 118 -6.78 -5.94 6.05
CA SER A 118 -7.66 -6.28 7.18
C SER A 118 -8.64 -5.15 7.50
N ALA A 119 -9.84 -5.50 8.00
CA ALA A 119 -10.97 -4.57 8.12
C ALA A 119 -10.67 -3.29 8.91
N GLN A 120 -9.73 -3.34 9.85
CA GLN A 120 -9.37 -2.21 10.72
C GLN A 120 -8.16 -1.42 10.22
N ARG A 121 -7.35 -1.96 9.31
CA ARG A 121 -6.06 -1.38 8.90
C ARG A 121 -6.15 -0.39 7.75
N ARG A 122 -7.19 -0.42 6.95
CA ARG A 122 -7.49 0.58 5.89
C ARG A 122 -6.33 0.92 4.95
N GLY A 123 -5.53 -0.07 4.58
CA GLY A 123 -4.36 0.12 3.72
C GLY A 123 -3.06 0.45 4.47
N ILE A 124 -3.04 0.32 5.80
CA ILE A 124 -1.88 0.56 6.66
C ILE A 124 -1.51 -0.72 7.39
N LEU A 125 -0.22 -1.01 7.48
CA LEU A 125 0.32 -2.05 8.33
C LEU A 125 1.45 -1.47 9.18
N THR A 126 1.36 -1.64 10.50
CA THR A 126 2.41 -1.21 11.42
C THR A 126 3.06 -2.42 12.10
N THR A 127 4.34 -2.31 12.35
CA THR A 127 5.11 -3.28 13.15
C THR A 127 6.25 -2.57 13.84
N HIS A 128 6.92 -3.25 14.74
CA HIS A 128 8.10 -2.75 15.44
C HIS A 128 9.28 -3.68 15.22
N LEU A 129 10.47 -3.13 14.95
CA LEU A 129 11.72 -3.85 14.77
C LEU A 129 12.58 -3.72 16.03
N ASP A 130 13.14 -4.82 16.49
CA ASP A 130 14.23 -4.76 17.45
C ASP A 130 15.51 -4.15 16.83
N GLY A 131 16.48 -3.80 17.67
CA GLY A 131 17.69 -3.11 17.20
C GLY A 131 18.49 -3.87 16.15
N VAL A 132 18.50 -5.21 16.18
CA VAL A 132 19.23 -6.06 15.22
C VAL A 132 18.52 -6.03 13.88
N THR A 133 17.20 -6.25 13.89
CA THR A 133 16.37 -6.23 12.67
C THR A 133 16.28 -4.83 12.06
N LEU A 134 16.27 -3.78 12.90
CA LEU A 134 16.34 -2.40 12.44
C LEU A 134 17.65 -2.13 11.69
N ALA A 135 18.80 -2.56 12.23
CA ALA A 135 20.09 -2.39 11.57
C ALA A 135 20.16 -3.15 10.22
N GLU A 136 19.60 -4.36 10.14
CA GLU A 136 19.47 -5.12 8.90
C GLU A 136 18.62 -4.36 7.87
N ALA A 137 17.44 -3.88 8.28
CA ALA A 137 16.52 -3.14 7.43
C ALA A 137 17.17 -1.85 6.88
N ILE A 138 17.85 -1.09 7.72
CA ILE A 138 18.54 0.15 7.30
C ILE A 138 19.68 -0.17 6.31
N GLY A 139 20.45 -1.25 6.52
CA GLY A 139 21.47 -1.68 5.56
C GLY A 139 20.91 -1.95 4.16
N HIS A 140 19.74 -2.58 4.06
CA HIS A 140 19.04 -2.78 2.78
C HIS A 140 18.57 -1.46 2.17
N LEU A 141 18.02 -0.54 2.99
CA LEU A 141 17.56 0.77 2.53
C LEU A 141 18.71 1.66 2.04
N GLN A 142 19.85 1.65 2.72
CA GLN A 142 21.07 2.35 2.29
C GLN A 142 21.49 1.88 0.90
N GLY A 143 21.59 0.55 0.71
CA GLY A 143 21.95 0.01 -0.58
C GLY A 143 20.94 0.31 -1.70
N LEU A 144 19.64 0.40 -1.40
CA LEU A 144 18.64 0.85 -2.37
C LEU A 144 18.78 2.36 -2.63
N GLY A 145 19.05 3.15 -1.60
CA GLY A 145 19.24 4.59 -1.69
C GLY A 145 20.44 5.01 -2.57
N GLU A 146 21.50 4.18 -2.64
CA GLU A 146 22.64 4.40 -3.55
C GLU A 146 22.23 4.37 -5.03
N LEU A 147 21.15 3.64 -5.36
CA LEU A 147 20.65 3.49 -6.73
C LEU A 147 19.65 4.58 -7.15
N ARG A 148 19.33 5.55 -6.29
CA ARG A 148 18.23 6.50 -6.49
C ARG A 148 18.35 7.38 -7.73
N HIS A 149 19.58 7.64 -8.20
CA HIS A 149 19.87 8.45 -9.40
C HIS A 149 20.37 7.62 -10.58
N GLU A 150 20.43 6.29 -10.38
CA GLU A 150 20.89 5.39 -11.43
C GLU A 150 19.78 5.09 -12.45
N SER A 151 20.17 4.81 -13.68
CA SER A 151 19.22 4.42 -14.71
C SER A 151 18.49 3.13 -14.35
N VAL A 152 17.18 3.20 -14.19
CA VAL A 152 16.33 2.03 -13.89
C VAL A 152 16.54 0.89 -14.88
N HIS A 153 16.77 1.20 -16.16
CA HIS A 153 17.01 0.17 -17.19
C HIS A 153 18.30 -0.63 -16.98
N LEU A 154 19.32 -0.02 -16.42
CA LEU A 154 20.60 -0.68 -16.17
C LEU A 154 20.64 -1.39 -14.80
N HIS A 155 19.93 -0.85 -13.81
CA HIS A 155 19.98 -1.30 -12.42
C HIS A 155 18.69 -1.95 -11.93
N ARG A 156 17.75 -2.31 -12.83
CA ARG A 156 16.45 -2.86 -12.46
C ARG A 156 16.58 -4.12 -11.60
N GLY A 157 17.53 -5.00 -11.92
CA GLY A 157 17.80 -6.20 -11.13
C GLY A 157 18.28 -5.89 -9.72
N ASP A 158 19.18 -4.91 -9.57
CA ASP A 158 19.70 -4.47 -8.26
C ASP A 158 18.59 -3.83 -7.42
N ILE A 159 17.76 -2.97 -8.03
CA ILE A 159 16.61 -2.35 -7.38
C ILE A 159 15.64 -3.42 -6.86
N VAL A 160 15.23 -4.36 -7.72
CA VAL A 160 14.31 -5.45 -7.37
C VAL A 160 14.93 -6.35 -6.28
N GLY A 161 16.20 -6.69 -6.39
CA GLY A 161 16.90 -7.53 -5.42
C GLY A 161 16.98 -6.88 -4.04
N ARG A 162 17.44 -5.61 -3.95
CA ARG A 162 17.56 -4.88 -2.68
C ARG A 162 16.19 -4.61 -2.03
N LEU A 163 15.20 -4.23 -2.82
CA LEU A 163 13.83 -4.07 -2.34
C LEU A 163 13.27 -5.40 -1.81
N SER A 164 13.51 -6.51 -2.52
CA SER A 164 13.06 -7.84 -2.07
C SER A 164 13.68 -8.27 -0.75
N LEU A 165 14.97 -7.99 -0.53
CA LEU A 165 15.65 -8.28 0.74
C LEU A 165 15.07 -7.43 1.88
N PHE A 166 14.86 -6.14 1.65
CA PHE A 166 14.23 -5.25 2.62
C PHE A 166 12.82 -5.74 3.01
N LEU A 167 11.96 -6.00 2.02
CA LEU A 167 10.61 -6.47 2.25
C LEU A 167 10.58 -7.84 2.96
N SER A 168 11.53 -8.73 2.64
CA SER A 168 11.66 -10.02 3.31
C SER A 168 12.08 -9.86 4.78
N CYS A 169 12.97 -8.91 5.09
CA CYS A 169 13.33 -8.55 6.46
C CYS A 169 12.10 -8.13 7.26
N LEU A 170 11.29 -7.20 6.72
CA LEU A 170 10.05 -6.76 7.35
C LEU A 170 9.02 -7.88 7.51
N ALA A 171 8.87 -8.72 6.49
CA ALA A 171 7.91 -9.82 6.52
C ALA A 171 8.23 -10.83 7.64
N ARG A 172 9.53 -11.12 7.87
CA ARG A 172 9.98 -11.94 9.01
C ARG A 172 9.68 -11.28 10.34
N ALA A 173 9.91 -9.97 10.47
CA ALA A 173 9.61 -9.22 11.69
C ALA A 173 8.11 -9.25 12.02
N VAL A 174 7.24 -9.02 11.01
CA VAL A 174 5.79 -9.11 11.19
C VAL A 174 5.35 -10.52 11.59
N ALA A 175 5.96 -11.56 11.01
CA ALA A 175 5.66 -12.95 11.37
C ALA A 175 6.05 -13.27 12.82
N ALA A 176 7.14 -12.71 13.32
CA ALA A 176 7.60 -12.91 14.70
C ALA A 176 6.61 -12.36 15.75
N THR A 177 5.74 -11.41 15.39
CA THR A 177 4.67 -10.91 16.28
C THR A 177 3.53 -11.91 16.48
N GLY A 178 3.55 -13.06 15.78
CA GLY A 178 2.51 -14.09 15.88
C GLY A 178 1.21 -13.75 15.13
N VAL A 179 1.14 -12.62 14.44
CA VAL A 179 -0.04 -12.20 13.64
C VAL A 179 -0.18 -13.07 12.38
N VAL A 180 0.93 -13.58 11.86
CA VAL A 180 0.95 -14.53 10.74
C VAL A 180 0.96 -15.94 11.33
N GLY A 181 -0.11 -16.71 11.14
CA GLY A 181 -0.17 -18.10 11.60
C GLY A 181 0.91 -18.96 10.91
N ARG A 182 1.48 -19.92 11.64
CA ARG A 182 2.58 -20.80 11.17
C ARG A 182 2.23 -21.70 9.96
N GLU A 183 0.97 -21.76 9.52
CA GLU A 183 0.48 -22.63 8.45
C GLU A 183 -0.09 -21.85 7.25
N THR A 184 0.31 -20.62 7.01
CA THR A 184 -0.32 -19.77 5.98
C THR A 184 0.29 -19.94 4.59
N GLN A 185 0.41 -21.15 4.10
CA GLN A 185 0.48 -21.32 2.64
C GLN A 185 -0.89 -20.92 2.07
N ILE A 186 -0.94 -19.82 1.33
CA ILE A 186 -2.18 -19.36 0.70
C ILE A 186 -2.63 -20.46 -0.27
N HIS A 187 -3.85 -20.94 -0.10
CA HIS A 187 -4.38 -22.01 -0.96
C HIS A 187 -4.38 -21.55 -2.44
N PRO A 188 -3.93 -22.38 -3.40
CA PRO A 188 -3.85 -22.00 -4.82
C PRO A 188 -5.13 -21.39 -5.39
N ALA A 189 -6.31 -21.92 -4.99
CA ALA A 189 -7.58 -21.36 -5.42
C ALA A 189 -7.81 -19.92 -4.93
N VAL A 190 -7.28 -19.54 -3.76
CA VAL A 190 -7.37 -18.15 -3.26
C VAL A 190 -6.49 -17.24 -4.11
N LEU A 191 -5.28 -17.65 -4.43
CA LEU A 191 -4.37 -16.89 -5.30
C LEU A 191 -4.98 -16.70 -6.69
N THR A 192 -5.60 -17.74 -7.24
CA THR A 192 -6.29 -17.67 -8.53
C THR A 192 -7.49 -16.71 -8.43
N ALA A 193 -8.33 -16.83 -7.39
CA ALA A 193 -9.44 -15.90 -7.17
C ALA A 193 -8.97 -14.43 -7.08
N MET A 194 -7.89 -14.15 -6.33
CA MET A 194 -7.34 -12.79 -6.24
C MET A 194 -6.92 -12.27 -7.61
N ARG A 195 -6.18 -13.08 -8.40
CA ARG A 195 -5.77 -12.72 -9.77
C ARG A 195 -6.96 -12.44 -10.69
N MET A 196 -8.00 -13.27 -10.65
CA MET A 196 -9.22 -13.07 -11.46
C MET A 196 -9.94 -11.76 -11.11
N LEU A 197 -10.13 -11.50 -9.81
CA LEU A 197 -10.79 -10.30 -9.32
C LEU A 197 -10.01 -9.03 -9.68
N GLU A 198 -8.68 -9.06 -9.60
CA GLU A 198 -7.80 -7.92 -9.91
C GLU A 198 -7.63 -7.71 -11.43
N ALA A 199 -7.64 -8.78 -12.24
CA ALA A 199 -7.53 -8.67 -13.70
C ALA A 199 -8.78 -8.09 -14.35
N ALA A 200 -9.96 -8.29 -13.75
CA ALA A 200 -11.23 -7.81 -14.28
C ALA A 200 -12.07 -7.09 -13.19
N PRO A 201 -11.59 -5.97 -12.62
CA PRO A 201 -12.27 -5.31 -11.51
C PRO A 201 -13.63 -4.72 -11.91
N ALA A 202 -13.80 -4.31 -13.16
CA ALA A 202 -15.07 -3.77 -13.68
C ALA A 202 -16.15 -4.84 -13.90
N HIS A 203 -15.73 -6.10 -14.04
CA HIS A 203 -16.68 -7.21 -14.23
C HIS A 203 -17.60 -7.37 -13.02
N GLN A 204 -18.89 -7.67 -13.26
CA GLN A 204 -19.88 -7.82 -12.20
C GLN A 204 -19.80 -9.21 -11.56
N TRP A 205 -18.65 -9.53 -10.99
CA TRP A 205 -18.39 -10.79 -10.33
C TRP A 205 -19.46 -11.13 -9.29
N THR A 206 -20.00 -12.33 -9.39
CA THR A 206 -20.80 -12.95 -8.34
C THR A 206 -19.98 -14.00 -7.60
N LEU A 207 -20.35 -14.28 -6.35
CA LEU A 207 -19.67 -15.32 -5.59
C LEU A 207 -19.83 -16.70 -6.25
N THR A 208 -21.00 -16.96 -6.84
CA THR A 208 -21.30 -18.23 -7.52
C THR A 208 -20.40 -18.38 -8.74
N GLU A 209 -20.37 -17.40 -9.62
CA GLU A 209 -19.50 -17.40 -10.80
C GLU A 209 -18.02 -17.61 -10.45
N LEU A 210 -17.51 -16.87 -9.46
CA LEU A 210 -16.12 -17.04 -9.00
C LEU A 210 -15.85 -18.45 -8.44
N ALA A 211 -16.81 -19.03 -7.75
CA ALA A 211 -16.70 -20.39 -7.21
C ALA A 211 -16.75 -21.45 -8.32
N ASP A 212 -17.61 -21.27 -9.32
CA ASP A 212 -17.73 -22.17 -10.48
C ASP A 212 -16.43 -22.19 -11.29
N GLU A 213 -15.82 -21.03 -11.56
CA GLU A 213 -14.52 -20.92 -12.23
C GLU A 213 -13.38 -21.65 -11.49
N LEU A 214 -13.49 -21.73 -10.17
CA LEU A 214 -12.50 -22.39 -9.30
C LEU A 214 -12.88 -23.84 -8.97
N HIS A 215 -14.00 -24.35 -9.50
CA HIS A 215 -14.56 -25.66 -9.20
C HIS A 215 -14.78 -25.89 -7.69
N LEU A 216 -15.25 -24.85 -6.98
CA LEU A 216 -15.49 -24.86 -5.55
C LEU A 216 -16.96 -24.55 -5.22
N VAL A 217 -17.41 -25.00 -4.05
CA VAL A 217 -18.71 -24.59 -3.50
C VAL A 217 -18.57 -23.16 -2.94
N PRO A 218 -19.52 -22.22 -3.24
CA PRO A 218 -19.43 -20.82 -2.81
C PRO A 218 -19.14 -20.63 -1.32
N GLY A 219 -19.81 -21.37 -0.45
CA GLY A 219 -19.58 -21.28 1.00
C GLY A 219 -18.19 -21.75 1.44
N TYR A 220 -17.60 -22.70 0.73
CA TYR A 220 -16.22 -23.15 0.97
C TYR A 220 -15.22 -22.07 0.50
N LEU A 221 -15.42 -21.51 -0.68
CA LEU A 221 -14.59 -20.42 -1.20
C LEU A 221 -14.57 -19.24 -0.22
N VAL A 222 -15.73 -18.82 0.32
CA VAL A 222 -15.77 -17.71 1.31
C VAL A 222 -14.93 -18.02 2.54
N ARG A 223 -15.05 -19.21 3.13
CA ARG A 223 -14.27 -19.60 4.32
C ARG A 223 -12.78 -19.62 4.01
N LEU A 224 -12.42 -20.27 2.91
CA LEU A 224 -11.02 -20.41 2.47
C LEU A 224 -10.39 -19.05 2.16
N PHE A 225 -11.08 -18.20 1.42
CA PHE A 225 -10.61 -16.88 1.05
C PHE A 225 -10.47 -15.97 2.29
N LYS A 226 -11.49 -16.01 3.19
CA LYS A 226 -11.47 -15.21 4.42
C LYS A 226 -10.37 -15.68 5.40
N SER A 227 -10.10 -16.97 5.52
CA SER A 227 -9.01 -17.47 6.38
C SER A 227 -7.64 -17.04 5.86
N SER A 228 -7.46 -16.96 4.53
CA SER A 228 -6.19 -16.58 3.91
C SER A 228 -5.97 -15.06 3.84
N THR A 229 -7.05 -14.27 3.61
CA THR A 229 -6.94 -12.83 3.32
C THR A 229 -7.56 -11.93 4.39
N GLY A 230 -8.25 -12.49 5.37
CA GLY A 230 -9.02 -11.73 6.36
C GLY A 230 -10.37 -11.20 5.83
N LEU A 231 -10.63 -11.27 4.52
CA LEU A 231 -11.83 -10.72 3.86
C LEU A 231 -12.54 -11.77 3.00
N PRO A 232 -13.88 -11.71 2.88
CA PRO A 232 -14.60 -12.45 1.85
C PRO A 232 -14.23 -11.96 0.43
N PRO A 233 -14.34 -12.79 -0.63
CA PRO A 233 -13.94 -12.41 -2.00
C PRO A 233 -14.55 -11.10 -2.50
N MET A 234 -15.85 -10.90 -2.33
CA MET A 234 -16.52 -9.67 -2.80
C MET A 234 -16.14 -8.43 -1.99
N ALA A 235 -15.75 -8.56 -0.72
CA ALA A 235 -15.22 -7.46 0.07
C ALA A 235 -13.79 -7.10 -0.38
N TYR A 236 -12.99 -8.11 -0.73
CA TYR A 236 -11.67 -7.92 -1.34
C TYR A 236 -11.77 -7.17 -2.67
N LEU A 237 -12.63 -7.61 -3.60
CA LEU A 237 -12.89 -6.91 -4.85
C LEU A 237 -13.34 -5.46 -4.62
N SER A 238 -14.28 -5.27 -3.69
CA SER A 238 -14.77 -3.92 -3.35
C SER A 238 -13.63 -2.99 -2.90
N ARG A 239 -12.68 -3.50 -2.14
CA ARG A 239 -11.51 -2.74 -1.69
C ARG A 239 -10.56 -2.43 -2.84
N HIS A 240 -10.26 -3.41 -3.68
CA HIS A 240 -9.44 -3.21 -4.87
C HIS A 240 -10.04 -2.14 -5.80
N ARG A 241 -11.34 -2.17 -6.04
CA ARG A 241 -12.06 -1.13 -6.81
C ARG A 241 -11.92 0.27 -6.22
N VAL A 242 -11.97 0.40 -4.89
CA VAL A 242 -11.79 1.69 -4.21
C VAL A 242 -10.38 2.22 -4.41
N GLU A 243 -9.35 1.38 -4.34
CA GLU A 243 -7.96 1.76 -4.57
C GLU A 243 -7.73 2.20 -6.02
N LEU A 244 -8.27 1.46 -7.01
CA LEU A 244 -8.22 1.86 -8.42
C LEU A 244 -8.96 3.19 -8.65
N ALA A 245 -10.10 3.40 -7.98
CA ALA A 245 -10.82 4.66 -8.08
C ALA A 245 -10.01 5.82 -7.50
N ALA A 246 -9.30 5.62 -6.41
CA ALA A 246 -8.41 6.64 -5.83
C ALA A 246 -7.27 7.00 -6.80
N ASP A 247 -6.65 6.00 -7.42
CA ASP A 247 -5.62 6.22 -8.43
C ASP A 247 -6.16 7.03 -9.63
N LEU A 248 -7.32 6.66 -10.18
CA LEU A 248 -7.97 7.43 -11.25
C LEU A 248 -8.37 8.84 -10.85
N LEU A 249 -8.78 9.05 -9.58
CA LEU A 249 -9.09 10.38 -9.05
C LEU A 249 -7.85 11.28 -9.00
N LEU A 250 -6.70 10.72 -8.69
CA LEU A 250 -5.42 11.43 -8.56
C LEU A 250 -4.79 11.76 -9.93
N HIS A 251 -4.93 10.87 -10.90
CA HIS A 251 -4.17 10.95 -12.16
C HIS A 251 -5.01 11.31 -13.38
N THR A 252 -6.34 11.45 -13.25
CA THR A 252 -7.22 11.79 -14.38
C THR A 252 -8.24 12.87 -14.05
N ASP A 253 -8.69 13.59 -15.08
CA ASP A 253 -9.81 14.54 -14.97
C ASP A 253 -11.18 13.88 -15.25
N HIS A 254 -11.26 12.56 -15.28
CA HIS A 254 -12.52 11.87 -15.50
C HIS A 254 -13.54 12.24 -14.42
N SER A 255 -14.81 12.36 -14.79
CA SER A 255 -15.88 12.60 -13.81
C SER A 255 -15.93 11.46 -12.79
N ILE A 256 -16.37 11.77 -11.57
CA ILE A 256 -16.53 10.78 -10.50
C ILE A 256 -17.45 9.63 -10.94
N SER A 257 -18.49 9.96 -11.71
CA SER A 257 -19.41 8.99 -12.30
C SER A 257 -18.67 8.02 -13.25
N ARG A 258 -17.87 8.56 -14.17
CA ARG A 258 -17.08 7.75 -15.11
C ARG A 258 -16.06 6.86 -14.38
N ILE A 259 -15.44 7.38 -13.34
CA ILE A 259 -14.52 6.58 -12.52
C ILE A 259 -15.27 5.44 -11.82
N ALA A 260 -16.40 5.73 -11.17
CA ALA A 260 -17.22 4.71 -10.51
C ALA A 260 -17.61 3.58 -11.48
N GLU A 261 -18.05 3.93 -12.68
CA GLU A 261 -18.42 2.98 -13.73
C GLU A 261 -17.21 2.16 -14.19
N SER A 262 -16.07 2.81 -14.45
CA SER A 262 -14.84 2.16 -14.95
C SER A 262 -14.25 1.15 -13.97
N VAL A 263 -14.48 1.32 -12.66
CA VAL A 263 -14.06 0.35 -11.63
C VAL A 263 -15.14 -0.66 -11.27
N GLY A 264 -16.30 -0.65 -11.98
CA GLY A 264 -17.35 -1.65 -11.85
C GLY A 264 -18.47 -1.29 -10.87
N TRP A 265 -18.69 -0.01 -10.60
CA TRP A 265 -19.84 0.48 -9.81
C TRP A 265 -20.73 1.45 -10.61
N PRO A 266 -21.75 0.94 -11.31
CA PRO A 266 -22.69 1.80 -12.01
C PRO A 266 -23.57 2.63 -11.06
N ASP A 267 -23.82 2.15 -9.83
CA ASP A 267 -24.52 2.91 -8.80
C ASP A 267 -23.55 3.87 -8.09
N GLN A 268 -23.67 5.16 -8.41
CA GLN A 268 -22.84 6.24 -7.86
C GLN A 268 -23.03 6.42 -6.34
N ASN A 269 -24.21 6.17 -5.80
CA ASN A 269 -24.47 6.28 -4.36
C ASN A 269 -23.78 5.14 -3.60
N TYR A 270 -23.79 3.95 -4.19
CA TYR A 270 -23.06 2.81 -3.62
C TYR A 270 -21.54 3.09 -3.65
N PHE A 271 -21.00 3.53 -4.79
CA PHE A 271 -19.61 3.96 -4.91
C PHE A 271 -19.25 5.00 -3.86
N ALA A 272 -20.02 6.09 -3.74
CA ALA A 272 -19.74 7.17 -2.79
C ALA A 272 -19.67 6.68 -1.34
N ARG A 273 -20.61 5.81 -0.93
CA ARG A 273 -20.59 5.19 0.41
C ARG A 273 -19.35 4.32 0.61
N ARG A 274 -18.98 3.48 -0.38
CA ARG A 274 -17.81 2.58 -0.29
C ARG A 274 -16.50 3.37 -0.22
N PHE A 275 -16.36 4.39 -1.08
CA PHE A 275 -15.18 5.25 -1.12
C PHE A 275 -15.01 6.01 0.20
N LYS A 276 -16.08 6.67 0.69
CA LYS A 276 -16.05 7.39 1.96
C LYS A 276 -15.79 6.46 3.16
N SER A 277 -16.35 5.26 3.15
CA SER A 277 -16.08 4.26 4.21
C SER A 277 -14.62 3.83 4.25
N HIS A 278 -13.93 3.82 3.10
CA HIS A 278 -12.54 3.40 3.01
C HIS A 278 -11.57 4.55 3.35
N TYR A 279 -11.73 5.71 2.73
CA TYR A 279 -10.80 6.84 2.85
C TYR A 279 -11.25 7.93 3.84
N GLY A 280 -12.43 7.82 4.44
CA GLY A 280 -12.99 8.84 5.35
C GLY A 280 -13.47 10.11 4.64
N LEU A 281 -13.14 10.29 3.37
CA LEU A 281 -13.45 11.46 2.55
C LEU A 281 -14.37 11.06 1.38
N SER A 282 -15.23 12.00 0.92
CA SER A 282 -15.92 11.78 -0.36
C SER A 282 -14.92 11.79 -1.52
N ALA A 283 -15.23 11.11 -2.63
CA ALA A 283 -14.36 11.10 -3.81
C ALA A 283 -14.07 12.51 -4.35
N SER A 284 -15.05 13.43 -4.28
CA SER A 284 -14.87 14.83 -4.66
C SER A 284 -13.92 15.57 -3.72
N THR A 285 -14.11 15.43 -2.42
CA THR A 285 -13.25 16.03 -1.39
C THR A 285 -11.83 15.46 -1.48
N TYR A 286 -11.71 14.15 -1.71
CA TYR A 286 -10.42 13.47 -1.90
C TYR A 286 -9.65 14.06 -3.09
N ARG A 287 -10.29 14.14 -4.27
CA ARG A 287 -9.70 14.78 -5.46
C ARG A 287 -9.36 16.24 -5.19
N GLU A 288 -10.30 17.01 -4.62
CA GLU A 288 -10.08 18.43 -4.35
C GLU A 288 -8.90 18.65 -3.40
N ARG A 289 -8.78 17.84 -2.38
CA ARG A 289 -7.70 17.94 -1.39
C ARG A 289 -6.34 17.58 -1.97
N PHE A 290 -6.28 16.54 -2.79
CA PHE A 290 -5.00 15.97 -3.21
C PHE A 290 -4.57 16.31 -4.65
N THR A 291 -5.43 16.87 -5.51
CA THR A 291 -5.07 17.16 -6.90
C THR A 291 -5.23 18.62 -7.34
N ARG A 292 -6.06 19.42 -6.68
CA ARG A 292 -6.30 20.80 -7.13
C ARG A 292 -5.28 21.81 -6.59
N PRO A 293 -4.90 22.89 -7.40
CA PRO A 293 -4.16 24.05 -6.91
C PRO A 293 -4.96 24.77 -5.81
N LEU A 294 -4.31 25.13 -4.65
CA LEU A 294 -4.89 26.11 -3.77
C LEU A 294 -5.19 27.36 -4.59
N LYS A 295 -6.44 27.79 -4.65
CA LYS A 295 -6.71 29.14 -5.18
C LYS A 295 -5.94 30.09 -4.29
N ARG A 296 -5.02 30.85 -4.91
CA ARG A 296 -4.32 31.95 -4.24
C ARG A 296 -5.32 33.03 -3.86
#